data_b648ecaf5b6ffe3068c9032114a8a475
#
_entry.id   b648ecaf5b6ffe3068c9032114a8a475
#
_cell.length_a   1.000
_cell.length_b   1.000
_cell.length_c   1.000
_cell.angle_alpha   90.00
_cell.angle_beta   90.00
_cell.angle_gamma   90.00
#
_symmetry.space_group_name_H-M   'P 1'
#
loop_
_entity.id
_entity.type
_entity.pdbx_description
1 polymer ?
#
loop_
_entity_poly.entity_id
_entity_poly.type
_entity_poly.pdbx_seq_one_letter_code
_entity_poly.pdbx_strand_id
1 'polypeptide(L)'
;MEISASGKVNITTDRHQAEVSKQTGFPSAATHYMEAPIDLNEELSIHKDATFYIRVKGNTWKDFTILDKDVLIIDRSLTPGFEDLALVVQEGSFKVIRVPFDKAQESCVLWGVITYIIHYAR
;
A
#
# COMPACT_ATOMS: atom_id res chain seq x y z
N MET A 1 -10.82 -7.29 13.52
CA MET A 1 -10.16 -7.26 12.19
C MET A 1 -8.88 -8.06 12.26
N GLU A 2 -8.57 -8.77 11.21
CA GLU A 2 -7.41 -9.66 11.20
C GLU A 2 -6.38 -9.23 10.15
N ILE A 3 -5.12 -9.33 10.55
CA ILE A 3 -3.98 -9.10 9.67
C ILE A 3 -3.25 -10.44 9.54
N SER A 4 -3.13 -10.96 8.31
CA SER A 4 -2.48 -12.24 8.09
C SER A 4 -0.96 -12.13 8.00
N ALA A 5 -0.44 -10.98 7.56
CA ALA A 5 0.99 -10.70 7.50
C ALA A 5 1.25 -9.20 7.45
N SER A 6 2.42 -8.80 7.89
CA SER A 6 2.88 -7.42 7.80
C SER A 6 4.40 -7.39 7.73
N GLY A 7 4.95 -6.31 7.24
CA GLY A 7 6.39 -6.15 7.16
C GLY A 7 6.80 -4.87 6.46
N LYS A 8 8.11 -4.64 6.43
CA LYS A 8 8.70 -3.52 5.74
C LYS A 8 8.87 -3.85 4.26
N VAL A 9 8.57 -2.89 3.39
CA VAL A 9 8.78 -3.06 1.96
C VAL A 9 10.25 -2.85 1.64
N ASN A 10 10.87 -3.84 1.02
CA ASN A 10 12.26 -3.80 0.61
C ASN A 10 12.37 -3.48 -0.88
N ILE A 11 13.41 -2.74 -1.25
CA ILE A 11 13.66 -2.40 -2.64
C ILE A 11 14.54 -3.48 -3.28
N THR A 12 14.11 -3.98 -4.43
CA THR A 12 14.90 -4.87 -5.26
C THR A 12 15.84 -4.06 -6.15
N THR A 13 16.87 -4.72 -6.67
CA THR A 13 17.82 -4.06 -7.57
C THR A 13 17.26 -3.91 -8.98
N ASP A 14 17.71 -2.90 -9.70
CA ASP A 14 17.31 -2.64 -11.09
C ASP A 14 17.65 -3.77 -12.05
N ARG A 15 18.62 -4.61 -11.69
CA ARG A 15 19.07 -5.73 -12.50
C ARG A 15 17.92 -6.72 -12.82
N HIS A 16 17.10 -7.03 -11.83
CA HIS A 16 15.96 -7.92 -12.02
C HIS A 16 14.97 -7.33 -13.02
N GLN A 17 14.68 -6.06 -12.92
CA GLN A 17 13.76 -5.36 -13.81
C GLN A 17 14.26 -5.38 -15.26
N ALA A 18 15.54 -5.14 -15.47
CA ALA A 18 16.13 -5.19 -16.80
C ALA A 18 16.02 -6.56 -17.46
N GLU A 19 16.22 -7.62 -16.70
CA GLU A 19 16.08 -9.00 -17.20
C GLU A 19 14.65 -9.32 -17.60
N VAL A 20 13.68 -8.92 -16.79
CA VAL A 20 12.26 -9.12 -17.10
C VAL A 20 11.86 -8.39 -18.37
N SER A 21 12.32 -7.15 -18.55
CA SER A 21 12.04 -6.36 -19.76
C SER A 21 12.57 -7.02 -21.02
N LYS A 22 13.74 -7.64 -20.96
CA LYS A 22 14.31 -8.35 -22.11
C LYS A 22 13.57 -9.62 -22.48
N GLN A 23 13.00 -10.30 -21.50
CA GLN A 23 12.31 -11.59 -21.70
C GLN A 23 10.90 -11.46 -22.23
N THR A 24 10.25 -10.34 -22.06
CA THR A 24 8.87 -10.17 -22.46
C THR A 24 8.64 -10.12 -23.95
N GLY A 25 9.61 -9.60 -24.73
CA GLY A 25 9.60 -9.66 -26.19
C GLY A 25 8.31 -9.19 -26.85
N PHE A 26 7.61 -8.20 -26.29
CA PHE A 26 6.35 -7.74 -26.83
C PHE A 26 6.49 -7.14 -28.23
N PRO A 27 5.47 -7.32 -29.09
CA PRO A 27 5.46 -6.72 -30.41
C PRO A 27 5.62 -5.20 -30.39
N SER A 28 6.19 -4.66 -31.44
CA SER A 28 6.52 -3.24 -31.57
C SER A 28 5.37 -2.27 -31.31
N ALA A 29 4.14 -2.69 -31.63
CA ALA A 29 2.96 -1.85 -31.41
C ALA A 29 2.75 -1.51 -29.92
N ALA A 30 3.06 -2.46 -29.03
CA ALA A 30 2.97 -2.24 -27.58
C ALA A 30 4.10 -1.33 -27.10
N THR A 31 5.30 -1.42 -27.69
CA THR A 31 6.45 -0.64 -27.27
C THR A 31 6.28 0.86 -27.48
N HIS A 32 5.48 1.28 -28.46
CA HIS A 32 5.24 2.70 -28.72
C HIS A 32 4.49 3.42 -27.59
N TYR A 33 3.70 2.69 -26.81
CA TYR A 33 2.86 3.25 -25.76
C TYR A 33 3.31 2.91 -24.35
N MET A 34 4.38 2.13 -24.24
CA MET A 34 4.88 1.71 -22.94
C MET A 34 5.89 2.73 -22.40
N GLU A 35 5.66 3.14 -21.18
CA GLU A 35 6.66 3.87 -20.41
C GLU A 35 7.86 2.95 -20.10
N ALA A 36 8.91 3.53 -19.54
CA ALA A 36 9.99 2.73 -18.98
C ALA A 36 9.42 1.75 -17.94
N PRO A 37 10.03 0.58 -17.79
CA PRO A 37 9.53 -0.40 -16.81
C PRO A 37 9.41 0.19 -15.41
N ILE A 38 8.34 -0.19 -14.72
CA ILE A 38 8.10 0.27 -13.35
C ILE A 38 8.76 -0.70 -12.37
N ASP A 39 9.58 -0.16 -11.48
CA ASP A 39 10.02 -0.87 -10.29
C ASP A 39 8.97 -0.63 -9.20
N LEU A 40 8.18 -1.65 -8.91
CA LEU A 40 7.11 -1.51 -7.94
C LEU A 40 7.61 -1.20 -6.54
N ASN A 41 8.77 -1.72 -6.15
CA ASN A 41 9.32 -1.39 -4.85
C ASN A 41 9.69 0.08 -4.75
N GLU A 42 10.26 0.64 -5.79
CA GLU A 42 10.58 2.06 -5.84
C GLU A 42 9.32 2.92 -5.89
N GLU A 43 8.36 2.54 -6.72
CA GLU A 43 7.09 3.26 -6.89
C GLU A 43 6.29 3.29 -5.60
N LEU A 44 6.23 2.18 -4.88
CA LEU A 44 5.43 2.04 -3.66
C LEU A 44 6.17 2.53 -2.41
N SER A 45 7.48 2.65 -2.43
CA SER A 45 8.32 2.91 -1.26
C SER A 45 9.09 4.21 -1.41
N ILE A 46 8.40 5.34 -1.60
CA ILE A 46 9.03 6.65 -1.75
C ILE A 46 9.91 6.99 -0.54
N HIS A 47 9.45 6.64 0.68
CA HIS A 47 10.20 6.79 1.92
C HIS A 47 10.60 5.42 2.45
N LYS A 48 11.71 4.89 1.96
CA LYS A 48 12.14 3.49 2.15
C LYS A 48 12.11 3.01 3.61
N ASP A 49 12.60 3.84 4.53
CA ASP A 49 12.70 3.44 5.93
C ASP A 49 11.39 3.53 6.69
N ALA A 50 10.39 4.14 6.09
CA ALA A 50 9.10 4.38 6.71
C ALA A 50 7.94 3.61 6.04
N THR A 51 8.23 2.82 5.02
CA THR A 51 7.22 2.11 4.24
C THR A 51 7.06 0.67 4.70
N PHE A 52 5.83 0.33 5.06
CA PHE A 52 5.46 -0.98 5.57
C PHE A 52 4.31 -1.54 4.76
N TYR A 53 4.08 -2.84 4.88
CA TYR A 53 2.89 -3.45 4.30
C TYR A 53 2.07 -4.18 5.35
N ILE A 54 0.78 -4.29 5.09
CA ILE A 54 -0.15 -5.10 5.87
C ILE A 54 -0.97 -5.94 4.90
N ARG A 55 -1.03 -7.23 5.13
CA ARG A 55 -1.93 -8.12 4.41
C ARG A 55 -3.22 -8.28 5.20
N VAL A 56 -4.31 -7.92 4.59
CA VAL A 56 -5.63 -7.91 5.24
C VAL A 56 -6.27 -9.30 5.16
N LYS A 57 -6.92 -9.69 6.23
CA LYS A 57 -7.75 -10.89 6.27
C LYS A 57 -9.16 -10.50 6.73
N GLY A 58 -10.15 -10.90 5.95
CA GLY A 58 -11.54 -10.55 6.21
C GLY A 58 -11.97 -9.27 5.52
N ASN A 59 -13.23 -8.90 5.68
CA ASN A 59 -13.85 -7.77 4.99
C ASN A 59 -14.31 -6.66 5.93
N THR A 60 -13.66 -6.52 7.08
CA THR A 60 -14.01 -5.50 8.08
C THR A 60 -13.94 -4.09 7.51
N TRP A 61 -13.05 -3.85 6.55
CA TRP A 61 -12.81 -2.53 5.99
C TRP A 61 -13.34 -2.35 4.56
N LYS A 62 -14.31 -3.16 4.17
CA LYS A 62 -14.87 -3.10 2.81
C LYS A 62 -15.44 -1.73 2.44
N ASP A 63 -15.90 -0.96 3.43
CA ASP A 63 -16.42 0.39 3.19
C ASP A 63 -15.34 1.37 2.69
N PHE A 64 -14.07 1.03 2.90
CA PHE A 64 -12.94 1.77 2.38
C PHE A 64 -12.36 1.14 1.11
N THR A 65 -13.09 0.22 0.48
CA THR A 65 -12.65 -0.57 -0.67
C THR A 65 -11.47 -1.50 -0.38
N ILE A 66 -11.28 -1.84 0.88
CA ILE A 66 -10.26 -2.79 1.33
C ILE A 66 -10.93 -4.15 1.54
N LEU A 67 -10.50 -5.12 0.75
CA LEU A 67 -11.10 -6.45 0.71
C LEU A 67 -10.18 -7.50 1.31
N ASP A 68 -10.75 -8.69 1.55
CA ASP A 68 -9.98 -9.84 1.99
C ASP A 68 -8.80 -10.11 1.05
N LYS A 69 -7.64 -10.38 1.62
CA LYS A 69 -6.38 -10.64 0.93
C LYS A 69 -5.68 -9.41 0.32
N ASP A 70 -6.29 -8.25 0.41
CA ASP A 70 -5.63 -7.02 -0.05
C ASP A 70 -4.35 -6.75 0.73
N VAL A 71 -3.42 -6.07 0.07
CA VAL A 71 -2.20 -5.59 0.69
C VAL A 71 -2.26 -4.08 0.77
N LEU A 72 -2.07 -3.54 1.96
CA LEU A 72 -1.98 -2.11 2.19
C LEU A 72 -0.53 -1.71 2.24
N ILE A 73 -0.17 -0.67 1.53
CA ILE A 73 1.13 -0.02 1.65
C ILE A 73 0.96 1.20 2.53
N ILE A 74 1.78 1.31 3.56
CA ILE A 74 1.62 2.32 4.60
C ILE A 74 2.93 3.08 4.75
N ASP A 75 2.84 4.40 4.72
CA ASP A 75 3.97 5.28 4.92
C ASP A 75 3.83 5.96 6.28
N ARG A 76 4.77 5.68 7.19
CA ARG A 76 4.75 6.21 8.54
C ARG A 76 5.39 7.59 8.66
N SER A 77 6.03 8.07 7.62
CA SER A 77 6.65 9.41 7.61
C SER A 77 5.68 10.53 7.22
N LEU A 78 4.52 10.17 6.64
CA LEU A 78 3.56 11.15 6.16
C LEU A 78 2.61 11.60 7.27
N THR A 79 2.18 12.86 7.16
CA THR A 79 1.06 13.39 7.93
C THR A 79 -0.18 13.28 7.05
N PRO A 80 -1.28 12.66 7.54
CA PRO A 80 -2.46 12.49 6.71
C PRO A 80 -3.11 13.82 6.35
N GLY A 81 -3.44 13.99 5.07
CA GLY A 81 -4.18 15.13 4.55
C GLY A 81 -5.66 14.85 4.45
N PHE A 82 -6.40 15.83 3.93
CA PHE A 82 -7.84 15.71 3.74
C PHE A 82 -8.18 14.53 2.83
N GLU A 83 -9.12 13.72 3.28
CA GLU A 83 -9.60 12.49 2.61
C GLU A 83 -8.58 11.34 2.54
N ASP A 84 -7.41 11.48 3.10
CA ASP A 84 -6.48 10.35 3.18
C ASP A 84 -7.03 9.24 4.06
N LEU A 85 -6.68 8.01 3.71
CA LEU A 85 -6.91 6.86 4.58
C LEU A 85 -5.73 6.72 5.52
N ALA A 86 -6.04 6.58 6.80
CA ALA A 86 -5.04 6.42 7.83
C ALA A 86 -5.24 5.11 8.57
N LEU A 87 -4.14 4.46 8.89
CA LEU A 87 -4.13 3.31 9.79
C LEU A 87 -3.86 3.83 11.19
N VAL A 88 -4.78 3.54 12.11
CA VAL A 88 -4.68 4.00 13.50
C VAL A 88 -4.77 2.81 14.44
N VAL A 89 -4.30 3.00 15.66
CA VAL A 89 -4.42 2.04 16.74
C VAL A 89 -5.39 2.60 17.77
N GLN A 90 -6.38 1.81 18.11
CA GLN A 90 -7.35 2.12 19.15
C GLN A 90 -7.56 0.88 20.00
N GLU A 91 -7.35 0.99 21.31
CA GLU A 91 -7.51 -0.12 22.24
C GLU A 91 -6.73 -1.38 21.84
N GLY A 92 -5.52 -1.19 21.33
CA GLY A 92 -4.65 -2.29 20.92
C GLY A 92 -4.99 -2.93 19.58
N SER A 93 -5.96 -2.41 18.87
CA SER A 93 -6.37 -2.92 17.56
C SER A 93 -6.18 -1.90 16.46
N PHE A 94 -5.85 -2.39 15.26
CA PHE A 94 -5.77 -1.52 14.09
C PHE A 94 -7.16 -1.18 13.57
N LYS A 95 -7.33 0.07 13.18
CA LYS A 95 -8.52 0.55 12.49
C LYS A 95 -8.13 1.42 11.32
N VAL A 96 -8.99 1.45 10.30
CA VAL A 96 -8.83 2.36 9.17
C VAL A 96 -9.84 3.48 9.32
N ILE A 97 -9.38 4.70 9.16
CA ILE A 97 -10.23 5.88 9.19
C ILE A 97 -9.92 6.77 8.00
N ARG A 98 -10.88 7.60 7.63
CA ARG A 98 -10.68 8.66 6.64
C ARG A 98 -10.56 9.99 7.37
N VAL A 99 -9.54 10.75 7.02
CA VAL A 99 -9.32 12.09 7.60
C VAL A 99 -10.31 13.09 6.97
N PRO A 100 -10.92 14.01 7.74
CA PRO A 100 -10.66 14.32 9.16
C PRO A 100 -11.35 13.34 10.11
N PHE A 101 -10.77 13.24 11.31
CA PHE A 101 -11.31 12.41 12.36
C PHE A 101 -12.60 13.01 12.92
N ASP A 102 -13.56 12.18 13.26
CA ASP A 102 -14.68 12.61 14.09
C ASP A 102 -14.31 12.50 15.59
N LYS A 103 -15.22 12.96 16.46
CA LYS A 103 -14.96 12.94 17.90
C LYS A 103 -14.85 11.53 18.48
N ALA A 104 -15.48 10.55 17.86
CA ALA A 104 -15.41 9.16 18.30
C ALA A 104 -14.01 8.56 18.10
N GLN A 105 -13.15 9.20 17.33
CA GLN A 105 -11.83 8.72 16.98
C GLN A 105 -10.69 9.46 17.72
N GLU A 106 -11.03 10.33 18.67
CA GLU A 106 -10.03 11.11 19.42
C GLU A 106 -9.04 10.26 20.22
N SER A 107 -9.44 9.06 20.61
CA SER A 107 -8.59 8.12 21.34
C SER A 107 -7.66 7.30 20.43
N CYS A 108 -7.74 7.49 19.13
CA CYS A 108 -6.92 6.77 18.17
C CYS A 108 -5.52 7.36 18.08
N VAL A 109 -4.53 6.49 17.96
CA VAL A 109 -3.14 6.89 17.72
C VAL A 109 -2.83 6.59 16.25
N LEU A 110 -2.36 7.61 15.53
CA LEU A 110 -1.95 7.42 14.13
C LEU A 110 -0.77 6.45 14.06
N TRP A 111 -0.89 5.42 13.23
CA TRP A 111 0.20 4.52 12.94
C TRP A 111 0.89 4.87 11.61
N GLY A 112 0.12 5.18 10.58
CA GLY A 112 0.65 5.60 9.30
C GLY A 112 -0.44 5.95 8.30
N VAL A 113 -0.03 6.48 7.15
CA VAL A 113 -0.94 6.82 6.05
C VAL A 113 -0.96 5.67 5.05
N ILE A 114 -2.15 5.24 4.66
CA ILE A 114 -2.32 4.22 3.63
C ILE A 114 -2.14 4.90 2.28
N THR A 115 -1.06 4.55 1.57
CA THR A 115 -0.73 5.17 0.28
C THR A 115 -1.26 4.36 -0.90
N TYR A 116 -1.32 3.03 -0.77
CA TYR A 116 -1.81 2.15 -1.83
C TYR A 116 -2.60 0.99 -1.24
N ILE A 117 -3.59 0.58 -2.01
CA ILE A 117 -4.33 -0.66 -1.75
C ILE A 117 -4.07 -1.56 -2.95
N ILE A 118 -3.42 -2.69 -2.72
CA ILE A 118 -3.13 -3.66 -3.79
C ILE A 118 -4.16 -4.77 -3.71
N HIS A 119 -4.92 -4.90 -4.75
CA HIS A 119 -6.03 -5.83 -4.83
C HIS A 119 -5.74 -6.92 -5.87
N TYR A 120 -5.91 -8.19 -5.48
CA TYR A 120 -5.78 -9.30 -6.40
C TYR A 120 -7.08 -9.43 -7.20
N ALA A 121 -6.99 -9.18 -8.50
CA ALA A 121 -8.16 -9.04 -9.35
C ALA A 121 -8.77 -10.37 -9.84
N ARG A 122 -8.10 -11.48 -9.56
CA ARG A 122 -8.50 -12.77 -10.10
C ARG A 122 -9.47 -13.54 -9.18
#